data_791613a62ae10c76aff9105002eadd72
#
_entry.id   791613a62ae10c76aff9105002eadd72
#
_cell.length_a   1.000
_cell.length_b   1.000
_cell.length_c   1.000
_cell.angle_alpha   90.00
_cell.angle_beta   90.00
_cell.angle_gamma   90.00
#
_symmetry.space_group_name_H-M   'P 1'
#
loop_
_entity.id
_entity.type
_entity.pdbx_description
1 polymer ?
#
loop_
_entity_poly.entity_id
_entity_poly.type
_entity_poly.pdbx_seq_one_letter_code
_entity_poly.pdbx_strand_id
1 'polypeptide(L)'
;MSRHGNAVNAYYTEYGQYPLGITADTTYGPATNATLFRELRGCTAATGSCPGAATSNARQIVFISPPDVKNSASPRSGIGIAVANKGQYFDPWGNNYVVRIDGGYNNQVANPYTADTGAGPDPLNQGVIAWSAGSDGKSPGYNSGTTTFSASDDVISWQ
;
A
#
# COMPACT_ATOMS: atom_id res chain seq x y z
N MET A 1 7.63 -6.79 -10.12
CA MET A 1 6.44 -6.69 -9.22
C MET A 1 6.91 -6.25 -7.84
N SER A 2 6.25 -5.29 -7.21
CA SER A 2 6.66 -4.77 -5.91
C SER A 2 6.43 -5.78 -4.78
N ARG A 3 7.15 -5.61 -3.67
CA ARG A 3 6.96 -6.41 -2.45
C ARG A 3 5.50 -6.38 -1.96
N HIS A 4 4.83 -5.24 -2.10
CA HIS A 4 3.43 -5.05 -1.70
C HIS A 4 2.48 -5.85 -2.59
N GLY A 5 2.66 -5.77 -3.92
CA GLY A 5 1.88 -6.54 -4.88
C GLY A 5 2.03 -8.05 -4.68
N ASN A 6 3.25 -8.52 -4.42
CA ASN A 6 3.50 -9.93 -4.12
C ASN A 6 2.74 -10.40 -2.87
N ALA A 7 2.72 -9.60 -1.80
CA ALA A 7 2.03 -9.94 -0.56
C ALA A 7 0.51 -10.00 -0.75
N VAL A 8 -0.07 -9.05 -1.50
CA VAL A 8 -1.52 -9.04 -1.81
C VAL A 8 -1.90 -10.22 -2.68
N ASN A 9 -1.09 -10.56 -3.70
CA ASN A 9 -1.34 -11.71 -4.56
C ASN A 9 -1.18 -13.05 -3.81
N ALA A 10 -0.23 -13.15 -2.89
CA ALA A 10 -0.10 -14.32 -2.02
C ALA A 10 -1.32 -14.48 -1.10
N TYR A 11 -1.83 -13.38 -0.55
CA TYR A 11 -3.09 -13.38 0.21
C TYR A 11 -4.26 -13.89 -0.67
N TYR A 12 -4.40 -13.33 -1.87
CA TYR A 12 -5.43 -13.76 -2.82
C TYR A 12 -5.34 -15.27 -3.15
N THR A 13 -4.13 -15.77 -3.36
CA THR A 13 -3.91 -17.22 -3.64
C THR A 13 -4.38 -18.09 -2.47
N GLU A 14 -4.19 -17.64 -1.24
CA GLU A 14 -4.52 -18.38 -0.03
C GLU A 14 -6.02 -18.34 0.32
N TYR A 15 -6.65 -17.17 0.13
CA TYR A 15 -8.03 -16.94 0.56
C TYR A 15 -9.07 -16.92 -0.56
N GLY A 16 -8.64 -16.91 -1.83
CA GLY A 16 -9.52 -16.78 -3.00
C GLY A 16 -10.17 -15.40 -3.15
N GLN A 17 -9.79 -14.43 -2.33
CA GLN A 17 -10.29 -13.06 -2.35
C GLN A 17 -9.20 -12.09 -1.87
N TYR A 18 -9.33 -10.81 -2.23
CA TYR A 18 -8.43 -9.79 -1.75
C TYR A 18 -8.63 -9.47 -0.26
N PRO A 19 -7.59 -8.93 0.42
CA PRO A 19 -7.70 -8.54 1.83
C PRO A 19 -8.92 -7.63 2.09
N LEU A 20 -9.53 -7.78 3.27
CA LEU A 20 -10.66 -6.99 3.72
C LEU A 20 -11.98 -7.22 2.96
N GLY A 21 -12.05 -8.22 2.09
CA GLY A 21 -13.27 -8.59 1.36
C GLY A 21 -13.81 -7.47 0.46
N ILE A 22 -12.91 -6.71 -0.13
CA ILE A 22 -13.29 -5.61 -1.04
C ILE A 22 -14.02 -6.14 -2.28
N THR A 23 -15.02 -5.40 -2.73
CA THR A 23 -15.85 -5.73 -3.91
C THR A 23 -15.80 -4.66 -5.00
N ALA A 24 -14.96 -3.64 -4.82
CA ALA A 24 -14.69 -2.58 -5.77
C ALA A 24 -13.23 -2.13 -5.61
N ASP A 25 -12.70 -1.48 -6.63
CA ASP A 25 -11.34 -0.95 -6.61
C ASP A 25 -11.12 -0.06 -5.39
N THR A 26 -10.14 -0.42 -4.60
CA THR A 26 -9.87 0.24 -3.33
C THR A 26 -8.43 0.70 -3.25
N THR A 27 -8.24 1.93 -2.76
CA THR A 27 -6.92 2.52 -2.55
C THR A 27 -6.66 2.66 -1.05
N TYR A 28 -5.54 2.09 -0.61
CA TYR A 28 -5.01 2.22 0.74
C TYR A 28 -3.81 3.17 0.70
N GLY A 29 -4.02 4.38 1.18
CA GLY A 29 -3.05 5.47 1.14
C GLY A 29 -2.66 5.97 2.52
N PRO A 30 -2.34 7.25 2.66
CA PRO A 30 -1.96 7.85 3.93
C PRO A 30 -2.98 7.53 5.03
N ALA A 31 -2.50 7.15 6.19
CA ALA A 31 -3.26 6.69 7.36
C ALA A 31 -4.07 5.39 7.15
N THR A 32 -4.56 5.11 5.94
CA THR A 32 -5.40 3.93 5.69
C THR A 32 -4.61 2.68 5.32
N ASN A 33 -3.35 2.80 4.91
CA ASN A 33 -2.52 1.65 4.59
C ASN A 33 -2.26 0.73 5.80
N ALA A 34 -2.33 1.26 7.03
CA ALA A 34 -2.26 0.46 8.25
C ALA A 34 -3.29 -0.66 8.29
N THR A 35 -4.50 -0.43 7.75
CA THR A 35 -5.56 -1.43 7.70
C THR A 35 -5.18 -2.59 6.79
N LEU A 36 -4.65 -2.30 5.60
CA LEU A 36 -4.17 -3.33 4.66
C LEU A 36 -2.99 -4.10 5.26
N PHE A 37 -1.98 -3.40 5.76
CA PHE A 37 -0.78 -4.05 6.29
C PHE A 37 -1.03 -4.82 7.59
N ARG A 38 -2.05 -4.49 8.37
CA ARG A 38 -2.53 -5.31 9.49
C ARG A 38 -2.92 -6.72 9.00
N GLU A 39 -3.68 -6.81 7.92
CA GLU A 39 -4.08 -8.09 7.33
C GLU A 39 -2.89 -8.85 6.74
N LEU A 40 -2.07 -8.20 5.92
CA LEU A 40 -0.93 -8.83 5.26
C LEU A 40 0.17 -9.28 6.22
N ARG A 41 0.26 -8.67 7.40
CA ARG A 41 1.21 -9.03 8.46
C ARG A 41 0.68 -10.09 9.42
N GLY A 42 -0.59 -10.51 9.28
CA GLY A 42 -1.20 -11.49 10.17
C GLY A 42 -1.23 -11.05 11.63
N CYS A 43 -1.48 -9.76 11.88
CA CYS A 43 -1.51 -9.21 13.23
C CYS A 43 -2.52 -9.94 14.11
N THR A 44 -2.11 -10.36 15.31
CA THR A 44 -2.94 -11.14 16.24
C THR A 44 -3.60 -10.28 17.32
N ALA A 45 -3.03 -9.12 17.62
CA ALA A 45 -3.49 -8.20 18.68
C ALA A 45 -2.91 -6.80 18.46
N ALA A 46 -3.36 -5.84 19.25
CA ALA A 46 -2.82 -4.46 19.26
C ALA A 46 -1.48 -4.38 20.03
N THR A 47 -0.49 -5.14 19.62
CA THR A 47 0.84 -5.24 20.25
C THR A 47 1.96 -4.81 19.29
N GLY A 48 3.02 -4.22 19.83
CA GLY A 48 4.14 -3.71 19.00
C GLY A 48 3.64 -2.72 17.96
N SER A 49 4.03 -2.94 16.70
CA SER A 49 3.60 -2.15 15.55
C SER A 49 2.25 -2.59 14.92
N CYS A 50 1.59 -3.60 15.48
CA CYS A 50 0.25 -4.01 15.06
C CYS A 50 -0.82 -3.09 15.65
N PRO A 51 -1.69 -2.47 14.83
CA PRO A 51 -2.75 -1.57 15.33
C PRO A 51 -3.95 -2.34 15.93
N GLY A 52 -4.04 -3.64 15.72
CA GLY A 52 -5.09 -4.53 16.18
C GLY A 52 -4.95 -5.90 15.56
N ALA A 53 -5.84 -6.83 15.89
CA ALA A 53 -5.91 -8.12 15.23
C ALA A 53 -6.39 -7.97 13.78
N ALA A 54 -5.84 -8.80 12.87
CA ALA A 54 -6.35 -8.94 11.51
C ALA A 54 -7.80 -9.45 11.54
N THR A 55 -8.62 -8.94 10.65
CA THR A 55 -10.06 -9.26 10.61
C THR A 55 -10.42 -10.19 9.46
N SER A 56 -9.74 -10.10 8.34
CA SER A 56 -9.95 -10.95 7.16
C SER A 56 -8.89 -12.05 7.01
N ASN A 57 -7.77 -11.95 7.69
CA ASN A 57 -6.72 -12.96 7.75
C ASN A 57 -6.91 -13.87 8.99
N ALA A 58 -7.96 -14.68 8.96
CA ALA A 58 -8.34 -15.52 10.10
C ALA A 58 -7.27 -16.57 10.48
N ARG A 59 -6.42 -16.98 9.54
CA ARG A 59 -5.33 -17.94 9.77
C ARG A 59 -4.03 -17.27 10.24
N GLN A 60 -4.03 -15.94 10.34
CA GLN A 60 -2.90 -15.15 10.81
C GLN A 60 -1.59 -15.40 10.03
N ILE A 61 -1.73 -15.66 8.74
CA ILE A 61 -0.58 -15.91 7.85
C ILE A 61 0.17 -14.61 7.61
N VAL A 62 1.48 -14.65 7.74
CA VAL A 62 2.35 -13.51 7.48
C VAL A 62 2.74 -13.51 5.99
N PHE A 63 2.15 -12.64 5.19
CA PHE A 63 2.46 -12.46 3.76
C PHE A 63 3.58 -11.44 3.53
N ILE A 64 3.78 -10.52 4.48
CA ILE A 64 4.85 -9.54 4.45
C ILE A 64 5.34 -9.25 5.87
N SER A 65 6.66 -9.12 6.05
CA SER A 65 7.28 -8.81 7.34
C SER A 65 8.28 -7.65 7.20
N PRO A 66 7.81 -6.41 7.00
CA PRO A 66 8.69 -5.24 7.00
C PRO A 66 9.19 -4.96 8.41
N PRO A 67 10.40 -4.35 8.54
CA PRO A 67 10.91 -3.94 9.85
C PRO A 67 10.05 -2.81 10.45
N ASP A 68 10.11 -2.66 11.75
CA ASP A 68 9.61 -1.46 12.41
C ASP A 68 10.51 -0.25 12.11
N VAL A 69 9.94 0.97 12.12
CA VAL A 69 10.73 2.19 11.96
C VAL A 69 11.73 2.34 13.10
N LYS A 70 12.94 2.81 12.78
CA LYS A 70 13.98 3.05 13.79
C LYS A 70 13.73 4.28 14.64
N ASN A 71 13.02 5.28 14.09
CA ASN A 71 12.69 6.53 14.76
C ASN A 71 11.18 6.78 14.65
N SER A 72 10.47 6.71 15.78
CA SER A 72 9.02 6.90 15.84
C SER A 72 8.58 8.34 15.60
N ALA A 73 9.44 9.33 15.86
CA ALA A 73 9.15 10.74 15.64
C ALA A 73 9.34 11.17 14.17
N SER A 74 10.17 10.42 13.41
CA SER A 74 10.40 10.63 11.98
C SER A 74 10.42 9.26 11.29
N PRO A 75 9.26 8.63 11.08
CA PRO A 75 9.16 7.26 10.58
C PRO A 75 9.62 7.17 9.13
N ARG A 76 10.48 6.18 8.83
CA ARG A 76 11.01 5.89 7.49
C ARG A 76 11.31 4.41 7.34
N SER A 77 11.19 3.89 6.12
CA SER A 77 11.59 2.53 5.71
C SER A 77 11.06 1.42 6.61
N GLY A 78 9.83 1.53 7.08
CA GLY A 78 9.27 0.50 7.97
C GLY A 78 7.87 0.80 8.46
N ILE A 79 7.42 0.01 9.43
CA ILE A 79 6.09 0.12 10.04
C ILE A 79 6.14 1.07 11.23
N GLY A 80 5.21 2.02 11.27
CA GLY A 80 5.04 2.96 12.37
C GLY A 80 4.69 2.27 13.69
N ILE A 81 5.33 2.74 14.78
CA ILE A 81 5.15 2.18 16.14
C ILE A 81 4.49 3.17 17.10
N ALA A 82 4.54 4.47 16.79
CA ALA A 82 3.88 5.50 17.61
C ALA A 82 2.35 5.41 17.47
N VAL A 83 1.62 5.80 18.52
CA VAL A 83 0.14 5.76 18.53
C VAL A 83 -0.47 6.43 17.30
N ALA A 84 0.08 7.59 16.91
CA ALA A 84 -0.44 8.38 15.78
C ALA A 84 -0.25 7.71 14.39
N ASN A 85 0.70 6.79 14.25
CA ASN A 85 1.05 6.18 12.96
C ASN A 85 1.19 4.65 13.02
N LYS A 86 0.69 4.04 14.09
CA LYS A 86 0.82 2.60 14.33
C LYS A 86 0.28 1.77 13.17
N GLY A 87 1.13 0.88 12.68
CA GLY A 87 0.79 -0.03 11.58
C GLY A 87 0.91 0.57 10.18
N GLN A 88 1.12 1.88 10.04
CA GLN A 88 1.34 2.50 8.74
C GLN A 88 2.71 2.09 8.17
N TYR A 89 2.78 1.82 6.87
CA TYR A 89 4.02 1.49 6.21
C TYR A 89 4.60 2.69 5.48
N PHE A 90 5.81 3.06 5.88
CA PHE A 90 6.54 4.23 5.38
C PHE A 90 7.63 3.85 4.40
N ASP A 91 7.79 4.68 3.38
CA ASP A 91 8.86 4.64 2.41
C ASP A 91 10.19 5.18 2.98
N PRO A 92 11.29 5.18 2.20
CA PRO A 92 12.58 5.70 2.66
C PRO A 92 12.60 7.20 2.99
N TRP A 93 11.68 7.97 2.43
CA TRP A 93 11.58 9.42 2.66
C TRP A 93 10.65 9.79 3.82
N GLY A 94 9.80 8.87 4.28
CA GLY A 94 8.88 9.07 5.39
C GLY A 94 7.43 9.30 4.94
N ASN A 95 7.13 9.03 3.69
CA ASN A 95 5.76 9.06 3.17
C ASN A 95 5.12 7.68 3.29
N ASN A 96 3.80 7.61 3.40
CA ASN A 96 3.11 6.33 3.37
C ASN A 96 3.13 5.74 1.96
N TYR A 97 3.41 4.44 1.84
CA TYR A 97 3.11 3.72 0.60
C TYR A 97 1.62 3.75 0.31
N VAL A 98 1.28 3.92 -0.96
CA VAL A 98 -0.09 3.80 -1.46
C VAL A 98 -0.21 2.49 -2.23
N VAL A 99 -1.30 1.76 -1.99
CA VAL A 99 -1.59 0.50 -2.67
C VAL A 99 -3.02 0.55 -3.19
N ARG A 100 -3.21 0.26 -4.48
CA ARG A 100 -4.54 0.11 -5.08
C ARG A 100 -4.74 -1.32 -5.52
N ILE A 101 -5.92 -1.85 -5.23
CA ILE A 101 -6.29 -3.24 -5.48
C ILE A 101 -7.57 -3.27 -6.30
N ASP A 102 -7.59 -4.12 -7.33
CA ASP A 102 -8.75 -4.43 -8.17
C ASP A 102 -9.77 -5.27 -7.38
N GLY A 103 -10.66 -4.59 -6.65
CA GLY A 103 -11.76 -5.26 -5.95
C GLY A 103 -12.91 -5.66 -6.87
N GLY A 104 -12.95 -5.17 -8.10
CA GLY A 104 -13.89 -5.56 -9.13
C GLY A 104 -13.54 -6.87 -9.83
N TYR A 105 -12.34 -7.40 -9.62
CA TYR A 105 -11.82 -8.65 -10.19
C TYR A 105 -11.84 -8.68 -11.73
N ASN A 106 -11.64 -7.53 -12.37
CA ASN A 106 -11.55 -7.42 -13.83
C ASN A 106 -10.11 -7.34 -14.35
N ASN A 107 -9.12 -7.48 -13.45
CA ASN A 107 -7.68 -7.36 -13.69
C ASN A 107 -7.28 -5.99 -14.27
N GLN A 108 -8.00 -4.95 -13.88
CA GLN A 108 -7.72 -3.58 -14.26
C GLN A 108 -7.86 -2.66 -13.06
N VAL A 109 -6.96 -1.67 -12.97
CA VAL A 109 -7.05 -0.58 -12.00
C VAL A 109 -6.78 0.75 -12.70
N ALA A 110 -7.45 1.81 -12.28
CA ALA A 110 -7.21 3.14 -12.81
C ALA A 110 -5.78 3.59 -12.51
N ASN A 111 -5.09 4.10 -13.54
CA ASN A 111 -3.76 4.69 -13.36
C ASN A 111 -3.90 6.03 -12.61
N PRO A 112 -3.21 6.23 -11.49
CA PRO A 112 -3.27 7.52 -10.80
C PRO A 112 -2.61 8.67 -11.57
N TYR A 113 -1.70 8.36 -12.52
CA TYR A 113 -0.99 9.34 -13.34
C TYR A 113 -1.62 9.42 -14.73
N THR A 114 -2.54 10.37 -14.92
CA THR A 114 -3.33 10.49 -16.16
C THR A 114 -2.98 11.71 -17.02
N ALA A 115 -2.08 12.60 -16.52
CA ALA A 115 -1.73 13.83 -17.25
C ALA A 115 -0.65 13.61 -18.31
N ASP A 116 0.08 12.49 -18.24
CA ASP A 116 1.03 12.08 -19.27
C ASP A 116 1.04 10.55 -19.42
N THR A 117 1.83 10.04 -20.36
CA THR A 117 1.96 8.60 -20.63
C THR A 117 3.17 7.98 -19.92
N GLY A 118 3.89 8.73 -19.10
CA GLY A 118 5.11 8.28 -18.43
C GLY A 118 4.89 7.08 -17.52
N ALA A 119 3.73 6.99 -16.86
CA ALA A 119 3.35 5.86 -16.01
C ALA A 119 2.57 4.74 -16.73
N GLY A 120 2.45 4.80 -18.06
CA GLY A 120 1.72 3.80 -18.84
C GLY A 120 0.26 4.19 -19.13
N PRO A 121 -0.54 3.25 -19.67
CA PRO A 121 -1.92 3.51 -20.06
C PRO A 121 -2.85 3.66 -18.85
N ASP A 122 -4.06 4.16 -19.10
CA ASP A 122 -5.18 4.13 -18.17
C ASP A 122 -6.37 3.42 -18.86
N PRO A 123 -6.91 2.34 -18.28
CA PRO A 123 -6.49 1.66 -17.04
C PRO A 123 -5.21 0.82 -17.22
N LEU A 124 -4.59 0.47 -16.08
CA LEU A 124 -3.49 -0.50 -16.03
C LEU A 124 -4.05 -1.92 -15.95
N ASN A 125 -3.54 -2.83 -16.77
CA ASN A 125 -3.94 -4.25 -16.77
C ASN A 125 -3.21 -5.01 -15.64
N GLN A 126 -3.50 -4.65 -14.41
CA GLN A 126 -2.93 -5.25 -13.20
C GLN A 126 -3.98 -5.29 -12.08
N GLY A 127 -3.96 -6.36 -11.29
CA GLY A 127 -4.84 -6.49 -10.13
C GLY A 127 -4.38 -5.71 -8.90
N VAL A 128 -3.08 -5.35 -8.83
CA VAL A 128 -2.50 -4.61 -7.70
C VAL A 128 -1.40 -3.69 -8.17
N ILE A 129 -1.47 -2.44 -7.78
CA ILE A 129 -0.42 -1.44 -7.99
C ILE A 129 -0.04 -0.77 -6.67
N ALA A 130 1.20 -0.30 -6.56
CA ALA A 130 1.67 0.44 -5.41
C ALA A 130 2.61 1.57 -5.84
N TRP A 131 2.60 2.66 -5.10
CA TRP A 131 3.51 3.77 -5.35
C TRP A 131 3.93 4.49 -4.07
N SER A 132 4.98 5.26 -4.17
CA SER A 132 5.55 6.12 -3.16
C SER A 132 5.63 7.55 -3.71
N ALA A 133 5.39 8.53 -2.87
CA ALA A 133 5.42 9.95 -3.21
C ALA A 133 6.84 10.55 -3.29
N GLY A 134 7.87 9.70 -3.38
CA GLY A 134 9.25 10.17 -3.55
C GLY A 134 9.76 11.08 -2.43
N SER A 135 10.77 11.87 -2.74
CA SER A 135 11.44 12.74 -1.77
C SER A 135 10.68 14.03 -1.49
N ASP A 136 9.87 14.50 -2.43
CA ASP A 136 9.08 15.72 -2.29
C ASP A 136 7.77 15.49 -1.53
N GLY A 137 7.37 14.22 -1.33
CA GLY A 137 6.20 13.82 -0.58
C GLY A 137 4.87 14.15 -1.28
N LYS A 138 4.85 14.26 -2.60
CA LYS A 138 3.66 14.62 -3.38
C LYS A 138 3.40 13.58 -4.45
N SER A 139 2.21 13.00 -4.47
CA SER A 139 1.76 12.10 -5.53
C SER A 139 0.25 12.24 -5.74
N PRO A 140 -0.32 11.67 -6.81
CA PRO A 140 -1.76 11.69 -7.00
C PRO A 140 -2.51 11.17 -5.77
N GLY A 141 -3.42 12.00 -5.23
CA GLY A 141 -4.16 11.69 -4.00
C GLY A 141 -3.37 11.87 -2.70
N TYR A 142 -2.14 12.39 -2.76
CA TYR A 142 -1.30 12.65 -1.60
C TYR A 142 -0.66 14.04 -1.67
N ASN A 143 -0.90 14.90 -0.67
CA ASN A 143 -0.32 16.24 -0.54
C ASN A 143 -0.39 17.10 -1.81
N SER A 144 -1.53 17.09 -2.51
CA SER A 144 -1.76 17.86 -3.73
C SER A 144 -0.74 17.56 -4.85
N GLY A 145 -0.24 16.32 -4.93
CA GLY A 145 0.59 15.89 -6.04
C GLY A 145 -0.14 15.93 -7.37
N THR A 146 0.63 16.15 -8.43
CA THR A 146 0.10 16.19 -9.81
C THR A 146 -0.11 14.78 -10.35
N THR A 147 -0.94 14.65 -11.39
CA THR A 147 -1.12 13.40 -12.13
C THR A 147 -0.10 13.22 -13.26
N THR A 148 0.95 14.06 -13.30
CA THR A 148 2.06 14.00 -14.25
C THR A 148 3.19 13.15 -13.66
N PHE A 149 3.50 12.01 -14.26
CA PHE A 149 4.55 11.12 -13.78
C PHE A 149 5.95 11.54 -14.26
N SER A 150 6.10 11.92 -15.51
CA SER A 150 7.41 12.23 -16.13
C SER A 150 8.18 13.37 -15.45
N ALA A 151 7.50 14.22 -14.68
CA ALA A 151 8.09 15.32 -13.93
C ALA A 151 8.11 15.09 -12.42
N SER A 152 7.74 13.90 -11.94
CA SER A 152 7.73 13.54 -10.53
C SER A 152 8.98 12.74 -10.15
N ASP A 153 9.25 12.65 -8.86
CA ASP A 153 10.24 11.74 -8.27
C ASP A 153 9.57 10.50 -7.63
N ASP A 154 8.32 10.26 -8.00
CA ASP A 154 7.52 9.14 -7.51
C ASP A 154 8.09 7.80 -7.96
N VAL A 155 7.94 6.80 -7.11
CA VAL A 155 8.34 5.43 -7.41
C VAL A 155 7.11 4.57 -7.58
N ILE A 156 6.94 3.97 -8.77
CA ILE A 156 5.79 3.15 -9.11
C ILE A 156 6.17 1.68 -9.27
N SER A 157 5.23 0.75 -9.05
CA SER A 157 5.49 -0.69 -9.03
C SER A 157 5.21 -1.42 -10.33
N TRP A 158 4.69 -0.73 -11.32
CA TRP A 158 4.18 -1.34 -12.56
C TRP A 158 5.02 -1.02 -13.81
N GLN A 159 6.19 -0.43 -13.64
CA GLN A 159 7.22 -0.29 -14.67
C GLN A 159 8.48 -1.03 -14.30
#